data_181194327ee1f44f2eca4b99162304e9
#
_entry.id   181194327ee1f44f2eca4b99162304e9
#
_cell.length_a   1.000
_cell.length_b   1.000
_cell.length_c   1.000
_cell.angle_alpha   90.00
_cell.angle_beta   90.00
_cell.angle_gamma   90.00
#
_symmetry.space_group_name_H-M   'P 1'
#
loop_
_entity.id
_entity.type
_entity.pdbx_description
1 polymer ?
#
loop_
_entity_poly.entity_id
_entity_poly.type
_entity_poly.pdbx_seq_one_letter_code
_entity_poly.pdbx_strand_id
1 'polypeptide(L)'
;MGTIFASCTVNRTPMDRQPHQWLCERSSEDVECQRALLALERLPRHVAIIMDGNGRWATARNLPRIAGHREGIESVRDIVKASAELGIGYLTLYAFSTENWKRPEAEVSALMRLLEYYLRAELDELDRNNVRINAIGKLVALPKRVQRILTRAIERTAGNTGLVLTLALSYSGRWDIVRAVQMIALDVRRGKLSPEDISDELFGSYLSTAGMPEPDLLIRTSGELRVSNFLLWEIAYAELYSTATLWPDFRRQEYYHALADYARRERRFGMTSEQVSASSNSVPYRTYIKELFDTIVQRRKG
;
A
#
# COMPACT_ATOMS: atom_id res chain seq x y z
N MET A 1 21.14 40.69 35.45
CA MET A 1 21.14 40.78 33.98
C MET A 1 20.91 39.37 33.45
N GLY A 2 19.67 39.02 33.16
CA GLY A 2 19.28 37.70 32.68
C GLY A 2 18.80 37.82 31.24
N THR A 3 19.48 37.14 30.35
CA THR A 3 19.15 37.12 28.92
C THR A 3 18.18 35.96 28.67
N ILE A 4 16.95 36.30 28.32
CA ILE A 4 15.86 35.37 27.95
C ILE A 4 16.10 34.94 26.49
N PHE A 5 16.44 33.69 26.29
CA PHE A 5 16.39 33.08 24.94
C PHE A 5 14.93 32.74 24.63
N ALA A 6 14.31 33.53 23.77
CA ALA A 6 13.03 33.22 23.16
C ALA A 6 13.25 32.14 22.10
N SER A 7 12.70 30.95 22.33
CA SER A 7 12.60 29.88 21.32
C SER A 7 11.58 30.28 20.26
N CYS A 8 12.05 30.63 19.07
CA CYS A 8 11.23 30.91 17.92
C CYS A 8 10.72 29.57 17.35
N THR A 9 9.55 29.13 17.80
CA THR A 9 8.79 28.06 17.14
C THR A 9 8.23 28.59 15.83
N VAL A 10 8.89 28.29 14.73
CA VAL A 10 8.37 28.56 13.38
C VAL A 10 7.18 27.64 13.14
N ASN A 11 5.98 28.17 13.30
CA ASN A 11 4.74 27.57 12.83
C ASN A 11 4.78 27.56 11.29
N ARG A 12 5.17 26.43 10.68
CA ARG A 12 5.06 26.25 9.23
C ARG A 12 3.59 26.02 8.89
N THR A 13 2.98 26.97 8.22
CA THR A 13 1.66 26.84 7.61
C THR A 13 1.67 25.73 6.54
N PRO A 14 0.54 25.02 6.30
CA PRO A 14 0.45 23.90 5.35
C PRO A 14 0.71 24.28 3.88
N MET A 15 0.85 25.54 3.55
CA MET A 15 0.94 26.04 2.17
C MET A 15 2.35 26.15 1.57
N ASP A 16 3.42 25.95 2.36
CA ASP A 16 4.82 26.18 1.90
C ASP A 16 5.58 24.89 1.54
N ARG A 17 4.92 23.77 1.28
CA ARG A 17 5.62 22.58 0.79
C ARG A 17 5.80 22.69 -0.72
N GLN A 18 7.05 22.74 -1.16
CA GLN A 18 7.41 22.60 -2.58
C GLN A 18 6.73 21.36 -3.17
N PRO A 19 6.30 21.41 -4.44
CA PRO A 19 5.73 20.25 -5.11
C PRO A 19 6.70 19.08 -4.97
N HIS A 20 6.17 17.87 -4.72
CA HIS A 20 6.98 16.66 -4.56
C HIS A 20 8.01 16.60 -5.69
N GLN A 21 9.27 16.33 -5.38
CA GLN A 21 10.34 16.23 -6.36
C GLN A 21 9.95 15.26 -7.49
N TRP A 22 9.29 14.16 -7.17
CA TRP A 22 8.78 13.18 -8.14
C TRP A 22 7.82 13.77 -9.17
N LEU A 23 6.99 14.74 -8.80
CA LEU A 23 6.09 15.41 -9.77
C LEU A 23 6.85 16.17 -10.86
N CYS A 24 8.07 16.62 -10.58
CA CYS A 24 8.90 17.33 -11.52
C CYS A 24 9.70 16.39 -12.46
N GLU A 25 9.86 15.12 -12.09
CA GLU A 25 10.67 14.13 -12.80
C GLU A 25 9.85 13.18 -13.70
N ARG A 26 8.53 13.40 -13.82
CA ARG A 26 7.64 12.55 -14.62
C ARG A 26 7.93 12.64 -16.12
N SER A 27 7.90 11.50 -16.80
CA SER A 27 7.91 11.48 -18.27
C SER A 27 6.62 12.09 -18.84
N SER A 28 6.66 12.53 -20.10
CA SER A 28 5.45 13.02 -20.79
C SER A 28 4.34 11.95 -20.85
N GLU A 29 4.73 10.69 -21.06
CA GLU A 29 3.81 9.53 -21.07
C GLU A 29 3.14 9.32 -19.72
N ASP A 30 3.91 9.41 -18.60
CA ASP A 30 3.35 9.30 -17.26
C ASP A 30 2.36 10.43 -16.94
N VAL A 31 2.70 11.66 -17.34
CA VAL A 31 1.82 12.81 -17.15
C VAL A 31 0.49 12.62 -17.89
N GLU A 32 0.52 12.09 -19.11
CA GLU A 32 -0.68 11.83 -19.92
C GLU A 32 -1.52 10.72 -19.30
N CYS A 33 -0.92 9.58 -18.91
CA CYS A 33 -1.60 8.46 -18.25
C CYS A 33 -2.23 8.90 -16.91
N GLN A 34 -1.48 9.63 -16.09
CA GLN A 34 -1.98 10.11 -14.80
C GLN A 34 -3.11 11.12 -14.96
N ARG A 35 -3.03 12.02 -15.94
CA ARG A 35 -4.13 12.95 -16.26
C ARG A 35 -5.39 12.19 -16.65
N ALA A 36 -5.27 11.15 -17.48
CA ALA A 36 -6.39 10.32 -17.87
C ALA A 36 -7.01 9.57 -16.68
N LEU A 37 -6.20 9.06 -15.75
CA LEU A 37 -6.67 8.40 -14.53
C LEU A 37 -7.38 9.38 -13.59
N LEU A 38 -6.82 10.56 -13.36
CA LEU A 38 -7.40 11.59 -12.52
C LEU A 38 -8.75 12.10 -13.06
N ALA A 39 -8.91 12.14 -14.39
CA ALA A 39 -10.17 12.50 -15.04
C ALA A 39 -11.30 11.47 -14.80
N LEU A 40 -11.00 10.25 -14.30
CA LEU A 40 -12.01 9.28 -13.93
C LEU A 40 -12.71 9.62 -12.60
N GLU A 41 -12.18 10.53 -11.80
CA GLU A 41 -12.72 10.99 -10.50
C GLU A 41 -13.00 9.85 -9.48
N ARG A 42 -12.46 8.66 -9.72
CA ARG A 42 -12.75 7.43 -8.97
C ARG A 42 -11.50 6.60 -8.71
N LEU A 43 -10.46 7.22 -8.19
CA LEU A 43 -9.29 6.47 -7.75
C LEU A 43 -9.52 5.87 -6.35
N PRO A 44 -8.93 4.68 -6.06
CA PRO A 44 -9.00 4.10 -4.74
C PRO A 44 -8.26 5.00 -3.74
N ARG A 45 -8.82 5.19 -2.58
CA ARG A 45 -8.15 5.89 -1.47
C ARG A 45 -7.04 5.03 -0.86
N HIS A 46 -7.26 3.72 -0.80
CA HIS A 46 -6.34 2.75 -0.24
C HIS A 46 -6.16 1.56 -1.20
N VAL A 47 -4.92 1.32 -1.60
CA VAL A 47 -4.51 0.17 -2.41
C VAL A 47 -3.70 -0.79 -1.55
N ALA A 48 -4.07 -2.07 -1.54
CA ALA A 48 -3.31 -3.16 -0.93
C ALA A 48 -2.71 -4.05 -2.02
N ILE A 49 -1.46 -4.51 -1.87
CA ILE A 49 -0.78 -5.32 -2.90
C ILE A 49 -0.14 -6.57 -2.31
N ILE A 50 -0.49 -7.73 -2.88
CA ILE A 50 0.21 -9.00 -2.67
C ILE A 50 1.28 -9.15 -3.76
N MET A 51 2.53 -8.95 -3.38
CA MET A 51 3.72 -8.92 -4.24
C MET A 51 4.22 -10.34 -4.54
N ASP A 52 3.48 -11.08 -5.37
CA ASP A 52 3.80 -12.47 -5.69
C ASP A 52 4.54 -12.59 -7.04
N GLY A 53 5.33 -13.67 -7.17
CA GLY A 53 6.02 -14.02 -8.41
C GLY A 53 7.53 -13.79 -8.41
N ASN A 54 8.14 -13.20 -7.36
CA ASN A 54 9.57 -12.95 -7.29
C ASN A 54 10.43 -14.20 -7.58
N GLY A 55 10.10 -15.32 -6.95
CA GLY A 55 10.82 -16.58 -7.15
C GLY A 55 10.64 -17.14 -8.56
N ARG A 56 9.42 -17.10 -9.12
CA ARG A 56 9.12 -17.56 -10.48
C ARG A 56 9.87 -16.71 -11.53
N TRP A 57 9.90 -15.42 -11.32
CA TRP A 57 10.64 -14.48 -12.17
C TRP A 57 12.14 -14.83 -12.25
N ALA A 58 12.77 -15.10 -11.10
CA ALA A 58 14.18 -15.48 -11.04
C ALA A 58 14.41 -16.85 -11.70
N THR A 59 13.57 -17.86 -11.40
CA THR A 59 13.68 -19.19 -12.00
C THR A 59 13.54 -19.17 -13.52
N ALA A 60 12.62 -18.40 -14.07
CA ALA A 60 12.44 -18.25 -15.51
C ALA A 60 13.68 -17.63 -16.22
N ARG A 61 14.56 -16.98 -15.45
CA ARG A 61 15.82 -16.34 -15.92
C ARG A 61 17.07 -17.08 -15.50
N ASN A 62 16.92 -18.30 -14.95
CA ASN A 62 18.03 -19.09 -14.39
C ASN A 62 18.82 -18.34 -13.31
N LEU A 63 18.16 -17.50 -12.53
CA LEU A 63 18.73 -16.72 -11.43
C LEU A 63 18.35 -17.30 -10.07
N PRO A 64 19.17 -17.10 -9.02
CA PRO A 64 18.79 -17.45 -7.66
C PRO A 64 17.56 -16.65 -7.22
N ARG A 65 16.66 -17.27 -6.43
CA ARG A 65 15.37 -16.67 -6.00
C ARG A 65 15.51 -15.25 -5.42
N ILE A 66 16.62 -14.98 -4.72
CA ILE A 66 16.90 -13.67 -4.13
C ILE A 66 17.07 -12.55 -5.18
N ALA A 67 17.47 -12.90 -6.41
CA ALA A 67 17.58 -11.92 -7.50
C ALA A 67 16.20 -11.35 -7.87
N GLY A 68 15.14 -12.20 -7.89
CA GLY A 68 13.78 -11.74 -8.11
C GLY A 68 13.28 -10.80 -6.99
N HIS A 69 13.62 -11.10 -5.74
CA HIS A 69 13.27 -10.20 -4.63
C HIS A 69 14.03 -8.87 -4.71
N ARG A 70 15.28 -8.86 -5.16
CA ARG A 70 16.06 -7.63 -5.39
C ARG A 70 15.44 -6.80 -6.50
N GLU A 71 15.10 -7.42 -7.62
CA GLU A 71 14.42 -6.74 -8.73
C GLU A 71 13.03 -6.23 -8.32
N GLY A 72 12.32 -6.99 -7.49
CA GLY A 72 11.03 -6.59 -6.92
C GLY A 72 11.05 -5.30 -6.09
N ILE A 73 12.23 -4.87 -5.60
CA ILE A 73 12.39 -3.56 -4.94
C ILE A 73 12.16 -2.42 -5.94
N GLU A 74 12.62 -2.58 -7.18
CA GLU A 74 12.40 -1.55 -8.21
C GLU A 74 10.91 -1.37 -8.50
N SER A 75 10.13 -2.47 -8.44
CA SER A 75 8.66 -2.39 -8.51
C SER A 75 8.08 -1.66 -7.31
N VAL A 76 8.60 -1.91 -6.09
CA VAL A 76 8.16 -1.16 -4.88
C VAL A 76 8.40 0.33 -5.08
N ARG A 77 9.60 0.75 -5.51
CA ARG A 77 9.94 2.16 -5.77
C ARG A 77 8.98 2.80 -6.76
N ASP A 78 8.78 2.13 -7.89
CA ASP A 78 7.96 2.66 -8.98
C ASP A 78 6.49 2.80 -8.58
N ILE A 79 5.93 1.81 -7.86
CA ILE A 79 4.55 1.84 -7.39
C ILE A 79 4.33 2.86 -6.27
N VAL A 80 5.27 2.99 -5.33
CA VAL A 80 5.21 4.02 -4.27
C VAL A 80 5.23 5.41 -4.89
N LYS A 81 6.14 5.64 -5.86
CA LYS A 81 6.25 6.89 -6.60
C LYS A 81 4.95 7.21 -7.35
N ALA A 82 4.46 6.26 -8.16
CA ALA A 82 3.20 6.41 -8.92
C ALA A 82 2.00 6.68 -8.01
N SER A 83 1.91 5.99 -6.84
CA SER A 83 0.84 6.21 -5.86
C SER A 83 0.87 7.62 -5.27
N ALA A 84 2.06 8.10 -4.89
CA ALA A 84 2.23 9.45 -4.36
C ALA A 84 1.91 10.53 -5.42
N GLU A 85 2.34 10.33 -6.67
CA GLU A 85 2.08 11.21 -7.80
C GLU A 85 0.58 11.33 -8.14
N LEU A 86 -0.17 10.23 -7.98
CA LEU A 86 -1.63 10.16 -8.21
C LEU A 86 -2.45 10.65 -7.02
N GLY A 87 -1.82 10.94 -5.87
CA GLY A 87 -2.53 11.36 -4.67
C GLY A 87 -3.26 10.21 -3.96
N ILE A 88 -2.86 8.96 -4.18
CA ILE A 88 -3.35 7.82 -3.40
C ILE A 88 -3.00 8.04 -1.92
N GLY A 89 -3.99 7.92 -1.03
CA GLY A 89 -3.79 8.21 0.38
C GLY A 89 -3.04 7.11 1.13
N TYR A 90 -3.28 5.84 0.79
CA TYR A 90 -2.74 4.68 1.50
C TYR A 90 -2.30 3.59 0.54
N LEU A 91 -1.11 3.04 0.77
CA LEU A 91 -0.58 1.89 0.04
C LEU A 91 -0.08 0.86 1.05
N THR A 92 -0.68 -0.33 1.09
CA THR A 92 -0.25 -1.42 1.97
C THR A 92 0.38 -2.54 1.15
N LEU A 93 1.65 -2.85 1.43
CA LEU A 93 2.43 -3.87 0.73
C LEU A 93 2.61 -5.11 1.61
N TYR A 94 2.23 -6.29 1.11
CA TYR A 94 2.46 -7.57 1.79
C TYR A 94 3.91 -8.01 1.62
N ALA A 95 4.80 -7.43 2.43
CA ALA A 95 6.24 -7.61 2.28
C ALA A 95 6.77 -8.92 2.89
N PHE A 96 6.19 -9.39 4.01
CA PHE A 96 6.61 -10.63 4.66
C PHE A 96 5.48 -11.24 5.50
N SER A 97 5.00 -12.42 5.12
CA SER A 97 3.95 -13.12 5.87
C SER A 97 4.51 -13.96 7.03
N THR A 98 3.64 -14.33 7.99
CA THR A 98 4.02 -15.28 9.06
C THR A 98 4.42 -16.63 8.50
N GLU A 99 3.85 -17.07 7.38
CA GLU A 99 4.18 -18.32 6.71
C GLU A 99 5.58 -18.30 6.09
N ASN A 100 6.12 -17.12 5.75
CA ASN A 100 7.45 -16.98 5.14
C ASN A 100 8.58 -17.36 6.11
N TRP A 101 8.34 -17.37 7.43
CA TRP A 101 9.32 -17.90 8.40
C TRP A 101 9.64 -19.38 8.23
N LYS A 102 8.76 -20.13 7.55
CA LYS A 102 8.98 -21.56 7.23
C LYS A 102 9.92 -21.79 6.04
N ARG A 103 10.33 -20.73 5.35
CA ARG A 103 11.30 -20.82 4.25
C ARG A 103 12.70 -21.17 4.77
N PRO A 104 13.60 -21.64 3.89
CA PRO A 104 14.99 -21.87 4.29
C PRO A 104 15.60 -20.64 4.98
N GLU A 105 16.34 -20.85 6.05
CA GLU A 105 16.92 -19.78 6.87
C GLU A 105 17.76 -18.78 6.06
N ALA A 106 18.53 -19.29 5.09
CA ALA A 106 19.34 -18.47 4.19
C ALA A 106 18.47 -17.51 3.37
N GLU A 107 17.29 -17.95 2.89
CA GLU A 107 16.33 -17.10 2.16
C GLU A 107 15.73 -16.04 3.09
N VAL A 108 15.27 -16.44 4.28
CA VAL A 108 14.71 -15.51 5.28
C VAL A 108 15.74 -14.44 5.66
N SER A 109 16.98 -14.86 5.96
CA SER A 109 18.06 -13.94 6.32
C SER A 109 18.38 -12.97 5.17
N ALA A 110 18.33 -13.44 3.92
CA ALA A 110 18.53 -12.57 2.75
C ALA A 110 17.40 -11.55 2.58
N LEU A 111 16.14 -11.96 2.79
CA LEU A 111 14.98 -11.06 2.75
C LEU A 111 15.05 -9.99 3.84
N MET A 112 15.47 -10.34 5.06
CA MET A 112 15.63 -9.38 6.16
C MET A 112 16.75 -8.36 5.86
N ARG A 113 17.86 -8.78 5.24
CA ARG A 113 18.93 -7.86 4.79
C ARG A 113 18.43 -6.94 3.66
N LEU A 114 17.62 -7.46 2.77
CA LEU A 114 17.05 -6.68 1.67
C LEU A 114 16.08 -5.61 2.17
N LEU A 115 15.22 -5.96 3.14
CA LEU A 115 14.32 -5.02 3.82
C LEU A 115 15.12 -3.92 4.54
N GLU A 116 16.17 -4.31 5.26
CA GLU A 116 17.06 -3.34 5.92
C GLU A 116 17.70 -2.38 4.92
N TYR A 117 18.23 -2.92 3.82
CA TYR A 117 18.82 -2.11 2.74
C TYR A 117 17.82 -1.11 2.17
N TYR A 118 16.61 -1.58 1.83
CA TYR A 118 15.56 -0.72 1.29
C TYR A 118 15.20 0.42 2.26
N LEU A 119 14.90 0.09 3.52
CA LEU A 119 14.53 1.09 4.52
C LEU A 119 15.63 2.15 4.73
N ARG A 120 16.91 1.79 4.57
CA ARG A 120 18.02 2.75 4.67
C ARG A 120 18.19 3.59 3.43
N ALA A 121 18.12 2.95 2.27
CA ALA A 121 18.40 3.60 1.00
C ALA A 121 17.31 4.61 0.61
N GLU A 122 16.03 4.27 0.89
CA GLU A 122 14.88 5.04 0.44
C GLU A 122 14.38 6.09 1.45
N LEU A 123 14.82 6.01 2.70
CA LEU A 123 14.25 6.84 3.78
C LEU A 123 14.32 8.35 3.48
N ASP A 124 15.47 8.81 2.97
CA ASP A 124 15.66 10.24 2.66
C ASP A 124 14.77 10.70 1.50
N GLU A 125 14.59 9.85 0.51
CA GLU A 125 13.75 10.15 -0.65
C GLU A 125 12.27 10.11 -0.29
N LEU A 126 11.82 9.09 0.45
CA LEU A 126 10.45 8.98 0.94
C LEU A 126 10.06 10.17 1.82
N ASP A 127 10.95 10.58 2.73
CA ASP A 127 10.73 11.72 3.62
C ASP A 127 10.61 13.04 2.85
N ARG A 128 11.53 13.30 1.92
CA ARG A 128 11.48 14.49 1.05
C ARG A 128 10.20 14.57 0.20
N ASN A 129 9.69 13.43 -0.23
CA ASN A 129 8.46 13.33 -1.02
C ASN A 129 7.19 13.18 -0.17
N ASN A 130 7.26 13.54 1.11
CA ASN A 130 6.12 13.60 2.03
C ASN A 130 5.41 12.24 2.20
N VAL A 131 6.14 11.11 2.04
CA VAL A 131 5.61 9.76 2.29
C VAL A 131 5.78 9.44 3.78
N ARG A 132 4.69 9.01 4.42
CA ARG A 132 4.68 8.53 5.81
C ARG A 132 4.83 7.02 5.82
N ILE A 133 5.86 6.52 6.49
CA ILE A 133 6.08 5.08 6.65
C ILE A 133 5.29 4.58 7.86
N ASN A 134 4.61 3.45 7.67
CA ASN A 134 3.92 2.69 8.71
C ASN A 134 4.25 1.20 8.59
N ALA A 135 4.02 0.42 9.64
CA ALA A 135 4.20 -1.03 9.61
C ALA A 135 3.17 -1.75 10.48
N ILE A 136 2.67 -2.86 9.98
CA ILE A 136 1.71 -3.75 10.67
C ILE A 136 2.25 -5.17 10.77
N GLY A 137 1.73 -5.93 11.73
CA GLY A 137 2.08 -7.34 11.97
C GLY A 137 2.89 -7.58 13.24
N LYS A 138 3.44 -8.78 13.38
CA LYS A 138 4.22 -9.20 14.56
C LYS A 138 5.65 -8.66 14.49
N LEU A 139 5.82 -7.33 14.59
CA LEU A 139 7.10 -6.65 14.42
C LEU A 139 8.17 -7.09 15.41
N VAL A 140 7.77 -7.56 16.61
CA VAL A 140 8.69 -8.12 17.60
C VAL A 140 9.38 -9.40 17.16
N ALA A 141 8.84 -10.12 16.16
CA ALA A 141 9.44 -11.30 15.57
C ALA A 141 10.60 -11.00 14.59
N LEU A 142 10.70 -9.76 14.12
CA LEU A 142 11.77 -9.35 13.22
C LEU A 142 13.12 -9.28 13.95
N PRO A 143 14.26 -9.43 13.24
CA PRO A 143 15.58 -9.19 13.84
C PRO A 143 15.69 -7.81 14.48
N LYS A 144 16.32 -7.69 15.64
CA LYS A 144 16.44 -6.43 16.39
C LYS A 144 17.00 -5.27 15.57
N ARG A 145 17.88 -5.57 14.62
CA ARG A 145 18.44 -4.58 13.70
C ARG A 145 17.37 -3.99 12.78
N VAL A 146 16.53 -4.84 12.21
CA VAL A 146 15.40 -4.44 11.36
C VAL A 146 14.38 -3.63 12.16
N GLN A 147 14.03 -4.09 13.39
CA GLN A 147 13.14 -3.36 14.28
C GLN A 147 13.61 -1.92 14.49
N ARG A 148 14.89 -1.71 14.86
CA ARG A 148 15.47 -0.37 15.12
C ARG A 148 15.40 0.54 13.88
N ILE A 149 15.71 0.02 12.70
CA ILE A 149 15.67 0.81 11.46
C ILE A 149 14.24 1.17 11.11
N LEU A 150 13.30 0.23 11.25
CA LEU A 150 11.90 0.45 11.00
C LEU A 150 11.31 1.51 11.95
N THR A 151 11.58 1.41 13.25
CA THR A 151 11.16 2.41 14.24
C THR A 151 11.68 3.80 13.86
N ARG A 152 12.98 3.92 13.54
CA ARG A 152 13.57 5.19 13.11
C ARG A 152 12.91 5.74 11.83
N ALA A 153 12.57 4.89 10.87
CA ALA A 153 11.92 5.31 9.65
C ALA A 153 10.49 5.84 9.90
N ILE A 154 9.73 5.14 10.75
CA ILE A 154 8.38 5.55 11.17
C ILE A 154 8.44 6.90 11.93
N GLU A 155 9.32 7.02 12.92
CA GLU A 155 9.48 8.25 13.71
C GLU A 155 9.87 9.44 12.83
N ARG A 156 10.83 9.26 11.94
CA ARG A 156 11.30 10.31 11.05
C ARG A 156 10.23 10.84 10.11
N THR A 157 9.39 9.96 9.59
CA THR A 157 8.33 10.30 8.63
C THR A 157 6.96 10.56 9.27
N ALA A 158 6.86 10.54 10.60
CA ALA A 158 5.60 10.68 11.34
C ALA A 158 4.85 11.99 11.04
N GLY A 159 5.57 13.06 10.74
CA GLY A 159 5.00 14.37 10.38
C GLY A 159 4.56 14.50 8.93
N ASN A 160 4.80 13.49 8.08
CA ASN A 160 4.42 13.54 6.67
C ASN A 160 2.91 13.31 6.51
N THR A 161 2.31 14.01 5.56
CA THR A 161 0.86 14.11 5.34
C THR A 161 0.41 13.61 3.96
N GLY A 162 1.35 13.16 3.12
CA GLY A 162 1.07 12.59 1.81
C GLY A 162 0.72 11.10 1.91
N LEU A 163 1.24 10.30 0.98
CA LEU A 163 1.02 8.85 0.94
C LEU A 163 1.44 8.18 2.25
N VAL A 164 0.55 7.38 2.83
CA VAL A 164 0.89 6.46 3.94
C VAL A 164 1.29 5.12 3.35
N LEU A 165 2.59 4.82 3.38
CA LEU A 165 3.14 3.53 2.95
C LEU A 165 3.20 2.58 4.15
N THR A 166 2.35 1.56 4.15
CA THR A 166 2.29 0.54 5.20
C THR A 166 2.95 -0.75 4.73
N LEU A 167 3.94 -1.20 5.49
CA LEU A 167 4.62 -2.49 5.26
C LEU A 167 4.02 -3.55 6.18
N ALA A 168 3.35 -4.56 5.61
CA ALA A 168 2.88 -5.73 6.35
C ALA A 168 4.04 -6.72 6.52
N LEU A 169 4.59 -6.79 7.74
CA LEU A 169 5.81 -7.51 8.10
C LEU A 169 5.55 -8.54 9.19
N SER A 170 5.91 -9.80 8.93
CA SER A 170 5.52 -10.92 9.80
C SER A 170 4.02 -10.87 10.11
N TYR A 171 3.24 -10.53 9.07
CA TYR A 171 1.80 -10.27 9.14
C TYR A 171 0.99 -11.51 8.71
N SER A 172 -0.17 -11.64 9.30
CA SER A 172 -1.18 -12.62 8.95
C SER A 172 -2.54 -12.15 9.48
N GLY A 173 -3.57 -12.11 8.66
CA GLY A 173 -4.90 -11.66 9.07
C GLY A 173 -5.47 -12.50 10.22
N ARG A 174 -5.31 -13.82 10.18
CA ARG A 174 -5.73 -14.69 11.29
C ARG A 174 -5.02 -14.38 12.59
N TRP A 175 -3.71 -14.11 12.54
CA TRP A 175 -2.96 -13.71 13.74
C TRP A 175 -3.46 -12.36 14.27
N ASP A 176 -3.71 -11.40 13.41
CA ASP A 176 -4.16 -10.06 13.82
C ASP A 176 -5.56 -10.10 14.46
N ILE A 177 -6.48 -10.86 13.87
CA ILE A 177 -7.81 -11.12 14.43
C ILE A 177 -7.71 -11.74 15.83
N VAL A 178 -6.94 -12.83 15.98
CA VAL A 178 -6.77 -13.50 17.28
C VAL A 178 -6.13 -12.58 18.31
N ARG A 179 -5.15 -11.76 17.91
CA ARG A 179 -4.53 -10.74 18.78
C ARG A 179 -5.56 -9.69 19.22
N ALA A 180 -6.37 -9.19 18.31
CA ALA A 180 -7.44 -8.23 18.65
C ALA A 180 -8.42 -8.82 19.66
N VAL A 181 -8.90 -10.06 19.45
CA VAL A 181 -9.78 -10.77 20.39
C VAL A 181 -9.12 -10.93 21.77
N GLN A 182 -7.82 -11.28 21.83
CA GLN A 182 -7.10 -11.38 23.09
C GLN A 182 -7.04 -10.05 23.85
N MET A 183 -6.82 -8.95 23.14
CA MET A 183 -6.77 -7.60 23.73
C MET A 183 -8.14 -7.17 24.24
N ILE A 184 -9.20 -7.37 23.47
CA ILE A 184 -10.59 -7.11 23.87
C ILE A 184 -10.94 -7.92 25.12
N ALA A 185 -10.66 -9.23 25.13
CA ALA A 185 -10.91 -10.09 26.30
C ALA A 185 -10.18 -9.61 27.56
N LEU A 186 -8.96 -9.09 27.41
CA LEU A 186 -8.21 -8.48 28.51
C LEU A 186 -8.88 -7.19 29.02
N ASP A 187 -9.39 -6.36 28.16
CA ASP A 187 -10.05 -5.11 28.54
C ASP A 187 -11.43 -5.35 29.15
N VAL A 188 -12.18 -6.36 28.66
CA VAL A 188 -13.41 -6.83 29.34
C VAL A 188 -13.09 -7.35 30.74
N ARG A 189 -12.07 -8.20 30.89
CA ARG A 189 -11.65 -8.71 32.20
C ARG A 189 -11.24 -7.61 33.21
N ARG A 190 -10.71 -6.50 32.68
CA ARG A 190 -10.31 -5.32 33.47
C ARG A 190 -11.46 -4.35 33.73
N GLY A 191 -12.67 -4.65 33.27
CA GLY A 191 -13.85 -3.79 33.42
C GLY A 191 -13.78 -2.48 32.60
N LYS A 192 -12.95 -2.43 31.56
CA LYS A 192 -12.87 -1.28 30.63
C LYS A 192 -13.91 -1.34 29.53
N LEU A 193 -14.38 -2.53 29.21
CA LEU A 193 -15.40 -2.83 28.20
C LEU A 193 -16.39 -3.83 28.77
N SER A 194 -17.63 -3.77 28.30
CA SER A 194 -18.60 -4.84 28.47
C SER A 194 -18.72 -5.64 27.16
N PRO A 195 -19.14 -6.92 27.19
CA PRO A 195 -19.33 -7.69 25.95
C PRO A 195 -20.29 -7.03 24.96
N GLU A 196 -21.27 -6.27 25.46
CA GLU A 196 -22.29 -5.56 24.70
C GLU A 196 -21.71 -4.35 23.93
N ASP A 197 -20.54 -3.82 24.35
CA ASP A 197 -19.85 -2.72 23.67
C ASP A 197 -19.11 -3.19 22.41
N ILE A 198 -18.97 -4.51 22.19
CA ILE A 198 -18.20 -5.05 21.09
C ILE A 198 -18.99 -4.93 19.79
N SER A 199 -18.61 -3.97 18.96
CA SER A 199 -19.12 -3.75 17.60
C SER A 199 -18.02 -4.00 16.55
N ASP A 200 -18.38 -3.98 15.27
CA ASP A 200 -17.42 -4.09 14.16
C ASP A 200 -16.38 -2.97 14.19
N GLU A 201 -16.80 -1.75 14.51
CA GLU A 201 -15.94 -0.57 14.64
C GLU A 201 -14.99 -0.71 15.83
N LEU A 202 -15.49 -1.15 16.98
CA LEU A 202 -14.65 -1.40 18.14
C LEU A 202 -13.64 -2.50 17.82
N PHE A 203 -14.05 -3.62 17.24
CA PHE A 203 -13.16 -4.69 16.85
C PHE A 203 -12.08 -4.20 15.88
N GLY A 204 -12.45 -3.45 14.83
CA GLY A 204 -11.54 -2.82 13.89
C GLY A 204 -10.50 -1.92 14.56
N SER A 205 -10.87 -1.24 15.67
CA SER A 205 -9.94 -0.38 16.43
C SER A 205 -8.84 -1.15 17.17
N TYR A 206 -9.00 -2.47 17.36
CA TYR A 206 -8.00 -3.36 17.96
C TYR A 206 -7.12 -4.05 16.94
N LEU A 207 -7.41 -3.99 15.65
CA LEU A 207 -6.54 -4.52 14.59
C LEU A 207 -5.28 -3.68 14.45
N SER A 208 -4.24 -4.25 13.85
CA SER A 208 -2.99 -3.53 13.59
C SER A 208 -3.15 -2.44 12.50
N THR A 209 -4.25 -2.46 11.79
CA THR A 209 -4.67 -1.49 10.77
C THR A 209 -5.51 -0.32 11.33
N ALA A 210 -5.74 -0.29 12.65
CA ALA A 210 -6.55 0.73 13.30
C ALA A 210 -6.16 2.16 12.87
N GLY A 211 -7.14 2.99 12.54
CA GLY A 211 -6.94 4.36 12.07
C GLY A 211 -6.60 4.50 10.58
N MET A 212 -6.45 3.40 9.85
CA MET A 212 -6.37 3.40 8.39
C MET A 212 -7.75 3.10 7.78
N PRO A 213 -8.09 3.67 6.62
CA PRO A 213 -9.27 3.23 5.89
C PRO A 213 -9.08 1.79 5.39
N GLU A 214 -10.18 1.07 5.21
CA GLU A 214 -10.14 -0.23 4.54
C GLU A 214 -9.63 -0.11 3.09
N PRO A 215 -8.97 -1.15 2.55
CA PRO A 215 -8.57 -1.16 1.14
C PRO A 215 -9.76 -1.09 0.20
N ASP A 216 -9.73 -0.16 -0.75
CA ASP A 216 -10.68 -0.12 -1.86
C ASP A 216 -10.34 -1.13 -2.94
N LEU A 217 -9.03 -1.35 -3.15
CA LEU A 217 -8.49 -2.23 -4.18
C LEU A 217 -7.41 -3.13 -3.61
N LEU A 218 -7.56 -4.44 -3.79
CA LEU A 218 -6.52 -5.43 -3.55
C LEU A 218 -5.97 -5.95 -4.88
N ILE A 219 -4.69 -5.68 -5.13
CA ILE A 219 -3.97 -6.17 -6.31
C ILE A 219 -3.19 -7.42 -5.93
N ARG A 220 -3.27 -8.48 -6.74
CA ARG A 220 -2.38 -9.63 -6.65
C ARG A 220 -1.71 -9.93 -7.97
N THR A 221 -0.37 -9.98 -7.96
CA THR A 221 0.45 -10.34 -9.11
C THR A 221 0.61 -11.86 -9.24
N SER A 222 1.04 -12.32 -10.41
CA SER A 222 1.39 -13.70 -10.74
C SER A 222 0.24 -14.68 -11.00
N GLY A 223 -0.98 -14.18 -11.32
CA GLY A 223 -2.11 -14.99 -11.77
C GLY A 223 -2.86 -15.77 -10.69
N GLU A 224 -2.52 -15.55 -9.42
CA GLU A 224 -3.17 -16.23 -8.30
C GLU A 224 -4.41 -15.47 -7.82
N LEU A 225 -5.48 -16.20 -7.46
CA LEU A 225 -6.78 -15.60 -7.07
C LEU A 225 -7.04 -15.63 -5.55
N ARG A 226 -6.16 -16.27 -4.77
CA ARG A 226 -6.32 -16.34 -3.31
C ARG A 226 -5.75 -15.11 -2.60
N VAL A 227 -6.30 -14.73 -1.46
CA VAL A 227 -5.84 -13.57 -0.66
C VAL A 227 -4.71 -13.92 0.33
N SER A 228 -4.34 -15.18 0.46
CA SER A 228 -3.19 -15.67 1.23
C SER A 228 -3.10 -15.10 2.64
N ASN A 229 -4.21 -15.05 3.37
CA ASN A 229 -4.26 -14.61 4.76
C ASN A 229 -3.86 -13.12 4.95
N PHE A 230 -4.03 -12.30 3.91
CA PHE A 230 -3.72 -10.88 3.92
C PHE A 230 -4.98 -10.05 4.18
N LEU A 231 -4.94 -9.18 5.18
CA LEU A 231 -5.97 -8.19 5.52
C LEU A 231 -7.41 -8.77 5.53
N LEU A 232 -7.60 -9.96 6.17
CA LEU A 232 -8.85 -10.73 6.05
C LEU A 232 -10.10 -9.98 6.51
N TRP A 233 -10.00 -9.13 7.49
CA TRP A 233 -11.08 -8.29 7.98
C TRP A 233 -11.32 -7.12 7.05
N GLU A 234 -10.26 -6.45 6.67
CA GLU A 234 -10.27 -5.16 6.00
C GLU A 234 -10.64 -5.24 4.52
N ILE A 235 -10.46 -6.41 3.87
CA ILE A 235 -10.77 -6.59 2.45
C ILE A 235 -12.18 -7.08 2.16
N ALA A 236 -13.06 -7.09 3.16
CA ALA A 236 -14.42 -7.60 3.02
C ALA A 236 -15.20 -6.98 1.84
N TYR A 237 -14.93 -5.71 1.54
CA TYR A 237 -15.56 -4.96 0.44
C TYR A 237 -14.55 -4.43 -0.59
N ALA A 238 -13.31 -4.91 -0.55
CA ALA A 238 -12.29 -4.50 -1.51
C ALA A 238 -12.56 -5.09 -2.89
N GLU A 239 -12.35 -4.30 -3.94
CA GLU A 239 -12.29 -4.82 -5.31
C GLU A 239 -11.00 -5.62 -5.51
N LEU A 240 -11.10 -6.78 -6.14
CA LEU A 240 -9.95 -7.66 -6.40
C LEU A 240 -9.48 -7.51 -7.85
N TYR A 241 -8.18 -7.25 -8.01
CA TYR A 241 -7.51 -7.24 -9.30
C TYR A 241 -6.38 -8.27 -9.32
N SER A 242 -6.46 -9.25 -10.20
CA SER A 242 -5.41 -10.26 -10.39
C SER A 242 -4.79 -10.10 -11.78
N THR A 243 -3.45 -10.12 -11.84
CA THR A 243 -2.70 -10.09 -13.10
C THR A 243 -1.71 -11.25 -13.19
N ALA A 244 -1.50 -11.77 -14.40
CA ALA A 244 -0.49 -12.79 -14.67
C ALA A 244 0.94 -12.24 -14.56
N THR A 245 1.12 -10.92 -14.62
CA THR A 245 2.42 -10.25 -14.50
C THR A 245 3.08 -10.61 -13.16
N LEU A 246 4.34 -11.03 -13.19
CA LEU A 246 5.12 -11.31 -11.98
C LEU A 246 5.56 -10.01 -11.31
N TRP A 247 5.65 -9.98 -9.97
CA TRP A 247 5.94 -8.74 -9.23
C TRP A 247 7.14 -7.95 -9.75
N PRO A 248 8.32 -8.53 -10.08
CA PRO A 248 9.44 -7.76 -10.60
C PRO A 248 9.16 -7.03 -11.94
N ASP A 249 8.22 -7.54 -12.73
CA ASP A 249 7.80 -6.92 -14.00
C ASP A 249 6.56 -6.04 -13.85
N PHE A 250 5.92 -6.03 -12.67
CA PHE A 250 4.76 -5.19 -12.37
C PHE A 250 5.23 -3.77 -12.04
N ARG A 251 5.17 -2.88 -13.03
CA ARG A 251 5.61 -1.48 -12.94
C ARG A 251 4.42 -0.53 -13.02
N ARG A 252 4.69 0.77 -13.04
CA ARG A 252 3.66 1.82 -13.05
C ARG A 252 2.60 1.65 -14.15
N GLN A 253 2.97 1.19 -15.33
CA GLN A 253 2.00 0.98 -16.41
C GLN A 253 0.96 -0.10 -16.05
N GLU A 254 1.42 -1.24 -15.54
CA GLU A 254 0.52 -2.30 -15.04
C GLU A 254 -0.32 -1.82 -13.86
N TYR A 255 0.25 -0.99 -13.01
CA TYR A 255 -0.46 -0.36 -11.90
C TYR A 255 -1.54 0.60 -12.39
N TYR A 256 -1.25 1.42 -13.40
CA TYR A 256 -2.24 2.31 -14.02
C TYR A 256 -3.38 1.51 -14.65
N HIS A 257 -3.11 0.37 -15.27
CA HIS A 257 -4.15 -0.53 -15.76
C HIS A 257 -5.05 -1.04 -14.63
N ALA A 258 -4.48 -1.44 -13.50
CA ALA A 258 -5.26 -1.88 -12.34
C ALA A 258 -6.15 -0.77 -11.77
N LEU A 259 -5.62 0.47 -11.68
CA LEU A 259 -6.38 1.64 -11.24
C LEU A 259 -7.51 2.01 -12.23
N ALA A 260 -7.23 1.94 -13.54
CA ALA A 260 -8.24 2.19 -14.56
C ALA A 260 -9.34 1.13 -14.56
N ASP A 261 -8.99 -0.14 -14.33
CA ASP A 261 -9.96 -1.22 -14.17
C ASP A 261 -10.85 -0.98 -12.95
N TYR A 262 -10.26 -0.65 -11.79
CA TYR A 262 -11.00 -0.27 -10.59
C TYR A 262 -11.97 0.89 -10.84
N ALA A 263 -11.51 1.96 -11.47
CA ALA A 263 -12.33 3.15 -11.73
C ALA A 263 -13.54 2.88 -12.65
N ARG A 264 -13.47 1.82 -13.48
CA ARG A 264 -14.56 1.40 -14.38
C ARG A 264 -15.60 0.52 -13.69
N ARG A 265 -15.28 -0.07 -12.53
CA ARG A 265 -16.20 -0.97 -11.82
C ARG A 265 -17.28 -0.18 -11.09
N GLU A 266 -18.50 -0.69 -11.11
CA GLU A 266 -19.61 -0.15 -10.34
C GLU A 266 -19.58 -0.76 -8.92
N ARG A 267 -19.30 0.06 -7.90
CA ARG A 267 -19.37 -0.41 -6.49
C ARG A 267 -20.83 -0.37 -6.02
N ARG A 268 -21.38 -1.50 -5.67
CA ARG A 268 -22.79 -1.63 -5.29
C ARG A 268 -23.03 -1.70 -3.79
N PHE A 269 -22.05 -2.08 -2.97
CA PHE A 269 -22.19 -2.24 -1.52
C PHE A 269 -23.50 -2.91 -1.09
N GLY A 270 -23.92 -3.96 -1.82
CA GLY A 270 -25.20 -4.63 -1.62
C GLY A 270 -26.44 -3.93 -2.21
N MET A 271 -26.29 -2.76 -2.84
CA MET A 271 -27.37 -2.05 -3.55
C MET A 271 -27.58 -2.57 -4.97
N THR A 272 -28.77 -2.33 -5.55
CA THR A 272 -29.01 -2.60 -6.97
C THR A 272 -28.40 -1.51 -7.86
N SER A 273 -28.13 -1.84 -9.14
CA SER A 273 -27.60 -0.84 -10.12
C SER A 273 -28.50 0.39 -10.25
N GLU A 274 -29.80 0.22 -10.09
CA GLU A 274 -30.79 1.32 -10.13
C GLU A 274 -30.66 2.26 -8.93
N GLN A 275 -30.41 1.70 -7.73
CA GLN A 275 -30.20 2.51 -6.51
C GLN A 275 -28.87 3.29 -6.57
N VAL A 276 -27.83 2.72 -7.15
CA VAL A 276 -26.53 3.39 -7.38
C VAL A 276 -26.68 4.49 -8.44
N SER A 277 -27.42 4.22 -9.53
CA SER A 277 -27.67 5.21 -10.60
C SER A 277 -28.49 6.42 -10.12
N ALA A 278 -29.43 6.20 -9.20
CA ALA A 278 -30.23 7.30 -8.60
C ALA A 278 -29.39 8.22 -7.70
N SER A 279 -28.25 7.77 -7.20
CA SER A 279 -27.34 8.54 -6.36
C SER A 279 -26.19 9.22 -7.13
N SER A 280 -25.99 8.90 -8.41
CA SER A 280 -24.92 9.45 -9.24
C SER A 280 -25.45 10.08 -10.53
N ASN A 281 -25.52 11.39 -10.58
CA ASN A 281 -25.65 12.16 -11.84
C ASN A 281 -24.30 12.10 -12.57
N SER A 282 -24.02 11.08 -13.39
CA SER A 282 -22.78 10.98 -14.17
C SER A 282 -23.03 10.86 -15.67
N VAL A 283 -22.46 11.80 -16.40
CA VAL A 283 -22.38 11.92 -17.86
C VAL A 283 -21.61 10.76 -18.50
N PRO A 284 -21.93 10.29 -19.71
CA PRO A 284 -21.25 9.14 -20.35
C PRO A 284 -19.89 9.54 -20.95
N TYR A 285 -18.87 9.57 -20.09
CA TYR A 285 -17.46 9.81 -20.47
C TYR A 285 -16.72 8.52 -20.86
N ARG A 286 -17.42 7.40 -20.92
CA ARG A 286 -16.87 6.04 -21.01
C ARG A 286 -16.13 5.68 -22.32
N THR A 287 -16.44 6.33 -23.43
CA THR A 287 -15.91 5.92 -24.74
C THR A 287 -14.52 6.49 -25.02
N TYR A 288 -14.29 7.74 -24.70
CA TYR A 288 -13.05 8.46 -25.02
C TYR A 288 -11.81 7.91 -24.31
N ILE A 289 -11.93 7.52 -23.05
CA ILE A 289 -10.78 7.05 -22.25
C ILE A 289 -10.38 5.63 -22.62
N LYS A 290 -11.34 4.76 -22.98
CA LYS A 290 -11.02 3.43 -23.50
C LYS A 290 -10.18 3.52 -24.78
N GLU A 291 -10.54 4.39 -25.68
CA GLU A 291 -9.81 4.61 -26.94
C GLU A 291 -8.41 5.20 -26.69
N LEU A 292 -8.26 6.07 -25.69
CA LEU A 292 -6.96 6.65 -25.33
C LEU A 292 -6.00 5.58 -24.76
N PHE A 293 -6.45 4.77 -23.80
CA PHE A 293 -5.65 3.67 -23.26
C PHE A 293 -5.35 2.58 -24.29
N ASP A 294 -6.33 2.19 -25.10
CA ASP A 294 -6.13 1.20 -26.18
C ASP A 294 -5.13 1.74 -27.24
N THR A 295 -5.14 3.03 -27.51
CA THR A 295 -4.20 3.69 -28.44
C THR A 295 -2.77 3.71 -27.90
N ILE A 296 -2.59 4.03 -26.61
CA ILE A 296 -1.28 4.03 -25.93
C ILE A 296 -0.70 2.61 -25.88
N VAL A 297 -1.53 1.60 -25.62
CA VAL A 297 -1.12 0.19 -25.54
C VAL A 297 -0.79 -0.39 -26.94
N GLN A 298 -1.54 -0.02 -28.01
CA GLN A 298 -1.30 -0.52 -29.35
C GLN A 298 -0.03 0.06 -30.00
N ARG A 299 0.34 1.31 -29.71
CA ARG A 299 1.60 1.93 -30.20
C ARG A 299 2.88 1.22 -29.73
N ARG A 300 2.80 0.35 -28.71
CA ARG A 300 3.94 -0.45 -28.22
C ARG A 300 4.03 -1.86 -28.84
N LYS A 301 3.05 -2.28 -29.63
CA LYS A 301 3.06 -3.60 -30.29
C LYS A 301 3.48 -3.55 -31.76
N GLY A 302 3.75 -2.39 -32.30
CA GLY A 302 4.37 -2.13 -33.59
C GLY A 302 5.73 -1.51 -33.41
#